data_a310531c142a126499ffbf99541c3d90
#
_entry.id   a310531c142a126499ffbf99541c3d90
#
_cell.length_a   1.000
_cell.length_b   1.000
_cell.length_c   1.000
_cell.angle_alpha   90.00
_cell.angle_beta   90.00
_cell.angle_gamma   90.00
#
_symmetry.space_group_name_H-M   'P 1'
#
loop_
_entity.id
_entity.type
_entity.pdbx_description
1 polymer ?
#
loop_
_entity_poly.entity_id
_entity_poly.type
_entity_poly.pdbx_seq_one_letter_code
_entity_poly.pdbx_strand_id
1 'polypeptide(L)'
;MINPISVSNTSVPKANKATKTSIFYINDLHGQNMKMEKVYNASKVFDEFIPSNGVNKLKLSSGDILLGENKKPNKIAAKFMDLIGITATAVGNHECDSDPKTLYELTKDKAYKMLGLNAKIDATNPMKSRIEKSYIETKEDGQKYGIIGLMPPDLFTRMSKPDNYKDLKMDDFDQTIKDVQAEVDKLQEQGVNKIIVLSHSGNANEKRLAQETSGIDVILGGHSHELIKDVKEGENLFYGKDGNPVVITQAGKDADNIGVLNLEFDADGIITKVQNNVTPTKNFRRNLVMKFFSEKCLGKPEKVGTIKASCPEPENRIASENPHADFVADAMRDFTGADITLLGSANLRNTFEQGEITTREISSIVPFKNGMALIPLSEKTIVDALKFGAHSLVSPGTKPGILQVSGMNYEINKKGELLSAEIVGKDGNATKLDINNPSEDKTFKVAMDTYYANGRDGFTMLKSLDKAEAVFEEDKDYMVAEYIKKLQNEGKDIEIKNQNRIKIVD
;
A
#
# COMPACT_ATOMS: atom_id res chain seq x y z
N MET A 1 61.29 2.74 -43.98
CA MET A 1 60.35 3.39 -43.03
C MET A 1 59.35 2.33 -42.64
N ILE A 2 59.43 1.82 -41.39
CA ILE A 2 58.54 0.77 -40.85
C ILE A 2 57.49 1.49 -40.04
N ASN A 3 56.20 1.34 -40.45
CA ASN A 3 55.04 1.91 -39.72
C ASN A 3 54.88 1.22 -38.36
N PRO A 4 54.65 1.96 -37.29
CA PRO A 4 54.38 1.33 -35.98
C PRO A 4 52.96 0.70 -35.99
N ILE A 5 52.92 -0.56 -35.55
CA ILE A 5 51.69 -1.32 -35.30
C ILE A 5 50.97 -0.68 -34.10
N SER A 6 49.79 -0.16 -34.35
CA SER A 6 48.92 0.31 -33.26
C SER A 6 48.40 -0.92 -32.50
N VAL A 7 48.83 -1.09 -31.26
CA VAL A 7 48.27 -2.06 -30.32
C VAL A 7 46.94 -1.51 -29.84
N SER A 8 45.84 -2.10 -30.29
CA SER A 8 44.51 -1.84 -29.71
C SER A 8 44.52 -2.32 -28.27
N ASN A 9 44.37 -1.40 -27.32
CA ASN A 9 44.07 -1.72 -25.93
C ASN A 9 42.69 -2.38 -25.85
N THR A 10 42.67 -3.70 -26.00
CA THR A 10 41.51 -4.48 -25.54
C THR A 10 41.56 -4.47 -24.01
N SER A 11 40.68 -3.68 -23.40
CA SER A 11 40.46 -3.73 -21.95
C SER A 11 40.02 -5.15 -21.59
N VAL A 12 40.91 -5.88 -20.90
CA VAL A 12 40.58 -7.15 -20.26
C VAL A 12 39.41 -6.85 -19.31
N PRO A 13 38.26 -7.59 -19.38
CA PRO A 13 37.20 -7.41 -18.42
C PRO A 13 37.79 -7.53 -17.02
N LYS A 14 37.60 -6.53 -16.17
CA LYS A 14 37.97 -6.63 -14.75
C LYS A 14 37.25 -7.84 -14.18
N ALA A 15 37.98 -8.79 -13.63
CA ALA A 15 37.41 -9.93 -12.94
C ALA A 15 36.40 -9.43 -11.89
N ASN A 16 35.22 -10.00 -11.88
CA ASN A 16 34.18 -9.71 -10.85
C ASN A 16 34.83 -9.95 -9.47
N LYS A 17 34.50 -9.09 -8.52
CA LYS A 17 34.99 -9.17 -7.14
C LYS A 17 33.83 -9.47 -6.21
N ALA A 18 34.09 -10.22 -5.15
CA ALA A 18 33.16 -10.34 -4.02
C ALA A 18 32.74 -8.94 -3.54
N THR A 19 31.46 -8.77 -3.30
CA THR A 19 30.85 -7.45 -3.06
C THR A 19 29.99 -7.46 -1.81
N LYS A 20 30.12 -6.40 -1.00
CA LYS A 20 29.19 -6.13 0.10
C LYS A 20 28.21 -5.06 -0.34
N THR A 21 26.92 -5.31 -0.09
CA THR A 21 25.85 -4.41 -0.48
C THR A 21 24.91 -4.20 0.67
N SER A 22 24.52 -2.97 0.94
CA SER A 22 23.45 -2.61 1.87
C SER A 22 22.36 -1.88 1.13
N ILE A 23 21.13 -2.37 1.24
CA ILE A 23 19.95 -1.83 0.58
C ILE A 23 19.03 -1.24 1.64
N PHE A 24 18.82 0.08 1.62
CA PHE A 24 17.72 0.71 2.32
C PHE A 24 16.49 0.55 1.45
N TYR A 25 15.42 -0.01 2.00
CA TYR A 25 14.19 -0.22 1.24
C TYR A 25 12.93 0.17 2.01
N ILE A 26 11.94 0.60 1.25
CA ILE A 26 10.61 0.99 1.70
C ILE A 26 9.57 0.47 0.71
N ASN A 27 8.35 0.28 1.19
CA ASN A 27 7.19 -0.10 0.40
C ASN A 27 5.92 0.39 1.09
N ASP A 28 4.84 0.56 0.33
CA ASP A 28 3.49 0.81 0.85
C ASP A 28 3.44 1.97 1.86
N LEU A 29 4.06 3.12 1.53
CA LEU A 29 4.06 4.30 2.41
C LEU A 29 2.69 5.00 2.46
N HIS A 30 1.86 4.84 1.42
CA HIS A 30 0.49 5.33 1.34
C HIS A 30 0.35 6.81 1.74
N GLY A 31 1.23 7.67 1.25
CA GLY A 31 1.17 9.10 1.50
C GLY A 31 1.28 9.53 2.97
N GLN A 32 1.81 8.69 3.87
CA GLN A 32 1.92 8.94 5.31
C GLN A 32 2.92 10.05 5.66
N ASN A 33 2.59 11.27 5.28
CA ASN A 33 3.50 12.43 5.35
C ASN A 33 4.08 12.69 6.75
N MET A 34 3.34 12.42 7.81
CA MET A 34 3.82 12.59 9.18
C MET A 34 4.89 11.56 9.56
N LYS A 35 4.71 10.31 9.13
CA LYS A 35 5.68 9.23 9.37
C LYS A 35 6.91 9.36 8.45
N MET A 36 6.74 9.92 7.24
CA MET A 36 7.85 10.22 6.32
C MET A 36 8.93 11.11 6.94
N GLU A 37 8.59 11.98 7.89
CA GLU A 37 9.58 12.77 8.64
C GLU A 37 10.56 11.88 9.43
N LYS A 38 10.08 10.74 9.94
CA LYS A 38 10.89 9.74 10.64
C LYS A 38 11.67 8.86 9.68
N VAL A 39 11.06 8.46 8.56
CA VAL A 39 11.73 7.71 7.48
C VAL A 39 12.89 8.51 6.90
N TYR A 40 12.76 9.84 6.78
CA TYR A 40 13.85 10.71 6.36
C TYR A 40 15.06 10.60 7.31
N ASN A 41 14.84 10.66 8.63
CA ASN A 41 15.92 10.47 9.58
C ASN A 41 16.51 9.06 9.55
N ALA A 42 15.67 8.03 9.37
CA ALA A 42 16.16 6.65 9.18
C ALA A 42 17.08 6.53 7.95
N SER A 43 16.72 7.17 6.83
CA SER A 43 17.56 7.24 5.64
C SER A 43 18.90 7.96 5.88
N LYS A 44 18.92 9.03 6.69
CA LYS A 44 20.16 9.72 7.09
C LYS A 44 21.03 8.86 7.98
N VAL A 45 20.43 8.14 8.93
CA VAL A 45 21.15 7.17 9.78
C VAL A 45 21.80 6.08 8.89
N PHE A 46 21.07 5.56 7.89
CA PHE A 46 21.63 4.62 6.92
C PHE A 46 22.84 5.21 6.18
N ASP A 47 22.75 6.46 5.71
CA ASP A 47 23.85 7.12 5.00
C ASP A 47 25.12 7.27 5.88
N GLU A 48 24.92 7.58 7.15
CA GLU A 48 25.99 7.87 8.10
C GLU A 48 26.63 6.61 8.71
N PHE A 49 25.80 5.61 9.06
CA PHE A 49 26.28 4.43 9.80
C PHE A 49 26.72 3.26 8.91
N ILE A 50 26.20 3.15 7.68
CA ILE A 50 26.74 2.16 6.75
C ILE A 50 28.03 2.71 6.13
N PRO A 51 29.16 2.01 6.25
CA PRO A 51 30.43 2.46 5.69
C PRO A 51 30.33 2.68 4.19
N SER A 52 30.89 3.77 3.68
CA SER A 52 30.97 4.02 2.24
C SER A 52 32.17 3.29 1.60
N ASN A 53 33.16 2.88 2.40
CA ASN A 53 34.33 2.18 1.91
C ASN A 53 34.09 0.66 1.90
N GLY A 54 34.04 0.08 0.72
CA GLY A 54 33.89 -1.37 0.52
C GLY A 54 32.48 -1.91 0.66
N VAL A 55 31.46 -1.04 0.79
CA VAL A 55 30.05 -1.42 0.81
C VAL A 55 29.28 -0.57 -0.19
N ASN A 56 28.63 -1.20 -1.15
CA ASN A 56 27.73 -0.52 -2.08
C ASN A 56 26.38 -0.24 -1.40
N LYS A 57 25.91 0.99 -1.49
CA LYS A 57 24.62 1.42 -0.91
C LYS A 57 23.61 1.60 -2.01
N LEU A 58 22.42 1.03 -1.82
CA LEU A 58 21.25 1.24 -2.66
C LEU A 58 20.10 1.77 -1.80
N LYS A 59 19.21 2.57 -2.40
CA LYS A 59 17.95 3.02 -1.78
C LYS A 59 16.82 2.81 -2.76
N LEU A 60 15.93 1.89 -2.43
CA LEU A 60 14.94 1.35 -3.34
C LEU A 60 13.54 1.37 -2.71
N SER A 61 12.53 1.33 -3.57
CA SER A 61 11.12 1.26 -3.14
C SER A 61 10.33 0.29 -3.99
N SER A 62 9.39 -0.41 -3.36
CA SER A 62 8.51 -1.37 -4.05
C SER A 62 7.10 -0.82 -4.33
N GLY A 63 6.95 0.51 -4.43
CA GLY A 63 5.69 1.15 -4.84
C GLY A 63 4.74 1.50 -3.71
N ASP A 64 3.55 1.99 -4.08
CA ASP A 64 2.51 2.52 -3.20
C ASP A 64 3.03 3.62 -2.25
N ILE A 65 3.75 4.56 -2.83
CA ILE A 65 4.26 5.75 -2.13
C ILE A 65 3.17 6.82 -2.01
N LEU A 66 2.35 6.93 -3.06
CA LEU A 66 1.21 7.83 -3.13
C LEU A 66 -0.03 7.20 -2.48
N LEU A 67 -1.10 7.97 -2.36
CA LEU A 67 -2.40 7.45 -1.92
C LEU A 67 -3.53 8.36 -2.38
N GLY A 68 -4.53 7.76 -3.03
CA GLY A 68 -5.74 8.46 -3.47
C GLY A 68 -5.46 9.62 -4.43
N GLU A 69 -6.47 10.44 -4.68
CA GLU A 69 -6.39 11.58 -5.60
C GLU A 69 -5.86 12.88 -4.93
N ASN A 70 -5.35 12.80 -3.73
CA ASN A 70 -4.90 13.96 -2.94
C ASN A 70 -3.61 14.60 -3.49
N LYS A 71 -3.75 15.60 -4.37
CA LYS A 71 -2.61 16.25 -5.06
C LYS A 71 -1.55 16.80 -4.10
N LYS A 72 -1.93 17.45 -2.99
CA LYS A 72 -0.96 18.07 -2.06
C LYS A 72 -0.15 17.03 -1.26
N PRO A 73 -0.76 16.05 -0.56
CA PRO A 73 -0.02 14.97 0.08
C PRO A 73 0.83 14.17 -0.91
N ASN A 74 0.30 13.84 -2.08
CA ASN A 74 1.02 13.08 -3.10
C ASN A 74 2.23 13.85 -3.67
N LYS A 75 2.13 15.17 -3.82
CA LYS A 75 3.27 16.02 -4.20
C LYS A 75 4.39 15.97 -3.16
N ILE A 76 4.03 15.93 -1.87
CA ILE A 76 5.02 15.77 -0.79
C ILE A 76 5.65 14.40 -0.86
N ALA A 77 4.85 13.33 -0.99
CA ALA A 77 5.33 11.96 -1.06
C ALA A 77 6.28 11.75 -2.26
N ALA A 78 5.90 12.21 -3.46
CA ALA A 78 6.76 12.14 -4.64
C ALA A 78 8.08 12.92 -4.45
N LYS A 79 8.06 14.10 -3.82
CA LYS A 79 9.27 14.88 -3.53
C LYS A 79 10.11 14.23 -2.43
N PHE A 80 9.48 13.58 -1.47
CA PHE A 80 10.14 12.89 -0.39
C PHE A 80 11.08 11.77 -0.91
N MET A 81 10.68 11.04 -1.93
CA MET A 81 11.50 10.01 -2.57
C MET A 81 12.86 10.56 -3.06
N ASP A 82 12.85 11.73 -3.71
CA ASP A 82 14.09 12.42 -4.10
C ASP A 82 14.93 12.79 -2.87
N LEU A 83 14.28 13.32 -1.82
CA LEU A 83 14.98 13.85 -0.64
C LEU A 83 15.69 12.77 0.18
N ILE A 84 15.14 11.55 0.20
CA ILE A 84 15.79 10.41 0.85
C ILE A 84 16.77 9.68 -0.07
N GLY A 85 16.80 10.03 -1.36
CA GLY A 85 17.73 9.47 -2.34
C GLY A 85 17.32 8.10 -2.88
N ILE A 86 16.03 7.81 -2.99
CA ILE A 86 15.56 6.61 -3.72
C ILE A 86 16.00 6.73 -5.18
N THR A 87 16.59 5.66 -5.71
CA THR A 87 17.07 5.63 -7.10
C THR A 87 16.08 4.97 -8.05
N ALA A 88 15.30 3.99 -7.56
CA ALA A 88 14.25 3.35 -8.33
C ALA A 88 13.07 2.91 -7.43
N THR A 89 11.86 2.89 -8.01
CA THR A 89 10.63 2.39 -7.38
C THR A 89 9.84 1.56 -8.37
N ALA A 90 9.19 0.48 -7.91
CA ALA A 90 8.08 -0.10 -8.65
C ALA A 90 6.90 0.87 -8.68
N VAL A 91 5.98 0.68 -9.60
CA VAL A 91 4.68 1.36 -9.62
C VAL A 91 3.64 0.46 -8.97
N GLY A 92 3.07 0.91 -7.85
CA GLY A 92 1.99 0.21 -7.18
C GLY A 92 0.60 0.62 -7.69
N ASN A 93 -0.46 0.10 -7.06
CA ASN A 93 -1.83 0.45 -7.47
C ASN A 93 -2.22 1.87 -7.06
N HIS A 94 -1.70 2.37 -5.95
CA HIS A 94 -2.03 3.72 -5.48
C HIS A 94 -1.33 4.84 -6.25
N GLU A 95 -0.26 4.56 -6.99
CA GLU A 95 0.23 5.50 -8.01
C GLU A 95 -0.82 5.75 -9.09
N CYS A 96 -1.67 4.77 -9.36
CA CYS A 96 -2.73 4.84 -10.38
C CYS A 96 -4.11 5.29 -9.84
N ASP A 97 -4.23 5.74 -8.60
CA ASP A 97 -5.48 6.29 -8.05
C ASP A 97 -5.90 7.58 -8.76
N SER A 98 -4.94 8.40 -9.16
CA SER A 98 -5.19 9.58 -10.01
C SER A 98 -5.05 9.24 -11.50
N ASP A 99 -5.50 10.14 -12.37
CA ASP A 99 -5.35 9.96 -13.82
C ASP A 99 -3.86 9.99 -14.26
N PRO A 100 -3.52 9.40 -15.43
CA PRO A 100 -2.13 9.31 -15.91
C PRO A 100 -1.42 10.65 -16.06
N LYS A 101 -2.15 11.71 -16.44
CA LYS A 101 -1.59 13.06 -16.58
C LYS A 101 -1.21 13.64 -15.23
N THR A 102 -2.05 13.45 -14.22
CA THR A 102 -1.76 13.88 -12.84
C THR A 102 -0.54 13.14 -12.29
N LEU A 103 -0.46 11.82 -12.46
CA LEU A 103 0.71 11.03 -12.05
C LEU A 103 1.98 11.51 -12.78
N TYR A 104 1.91 11.75 -14.08
CA TYR A 104 3.01 12.28 -14.86
C TYR A 104 3.51 13.63 -14.31
N GLU A 105 2.60 14.59 -14.09
CA GLU A 105 2.96 15.90 -13.53
C GLU A 105 3.58 15.83 -12.13
N LEU A 106 3.19 14.85 -11.31
CA LEU A 106 3.78 14.61 -9.99
C LEU A 106 5.21 14.05 -10.08
N THR A 107 5.52 13.31 -11.15
CA THR A 107 6.73 12.47 -11.20
C THR A 107 7.71 12.84 -12.31
N LYS A 108 7.33 13.61 -13.33
CA LYS A 108 8.16 13.94 -14.52
C LYS A 108 9.54 14.53 -14.18
N ASP A 109 9.62 15.35 -13.12
CA ASP A 109 10.85 16.04 -12.70
C ASP A 109 11.56 15.33 -11.52
N LYS A 110 11.21 14.07 -11.24
CA LYS A 110 11.83 13.32 -10.15
C LYS A 110 13.04 12.53 -10.65
N ALA A 111 14.04 12.43 -9.79
CA ALA A 111 15.30 11.75 -10.11
C ALA A 111 15.18 10.23 -10.14
N TYR A 112 14.29 9.66 -9.31
CA TYR A 112 14.11 8.21 -9.24
C TYR A 112 13.47 7.63 -10.51
N LYS A 113 13.87 6.42 -10.86
CA LYS A 113 13.24 5.64 -11.93
C LYS A 113 11.92 5.02 -11.44
N MET A 114 10.90 5.03 -12.29
CA MET A 114 9.66 4.29 -12.08
C MET A 114 9.66 3.05 -12.97
N LEU A 115 9.44 1.88 -12.39
CA LEU A 115 9.62 0.61 -13.09
C LEU A 115 8.32 -0.21 -13.07
N GLY A 116 8.01 -0.85 -14.23
CA GLY A 116 6.81 -1.66 -14.42
C GLY A 116 6.90 -2.51 -15.68
N LEU A 117 7.66 -3.61 -15.61
CA LEU A 117 7.96 -4.48 -16.76
C LEU A 117 6.71 -5.12 -17.35
N ASN A 118 5.78 -5.55 -16.50
CA ASN A 118 4.56 -6.29 -16.86
C ASN A 118 3.40 -5.39 -17.33
N ALA A 119 3.68 -4.10 -17.57
CA ALA A 119 2.69 -3.14 -18.07
C ALA A 119 2.94 -2.83 -19.56
N LYS A 120 1.91 -2.98 -20.37
CA LYS A 120 1.86 -2.54 -21.78
C LYS A 120 1.17 -1.19 -21.83
N ILE A 121 1.96 -0.13 -22.05
CA ILE A 121 1.52 1.26 -22.02
C ILE A 121 1.51 1.79 -23.45
N ASP A 122 0.38 2.28 -23.93
CA ASP A 122 0.28 2.87 -25.27
C ASP A 122 1.02 4.22 -25.35
N ALA A 123 1.43 4.60 -26.56
CA ALA A 123 2.17 5.85 -26.82
C ALA A 123 1.39 7.12 -26.45
N THR A 124 0.06 7.06 -26.39
CA THR A 124 -0.83 8.14 -26.00
C THR A 124 -0.84 8.42 -24.50
N ASN A 125 -0.46 7.43 -23.67
CA ASN A 125 -0.38 7.60 -22.22
C ASN A 125 0.89 8.35 -21.83
N PRO A 126 0.81 9.47 -21.11
CA PRO A 126 1.98 10.26 -20.72
C PRO A 126 2.98 9.47 -19.86
N MET A 127 2.53 8.45 -19.13
CA MET A 127 3.41 7.61 -18.32
C MET A 127 4.32 6.70 -19.14
N LYS A 128 4.08 6.54 -20.47
CA LYS A 128 4.93 5.76 -21.37
C LYS A 128 6.40 6.19 -21.34
N SER A 129 6.64 7.48 -21.22
CA SER A 129 7.99 8.05 -21.13
C SER A 129 8.61 7.97 -19.72
N ARG A 130 7.83 7.58 -18.73
CA ARG A 130 8.23 7.63 -17.31
C ARG A 130 8.41 6.25 -16.68
N ILE A 131 7.68 5.24 -17.17
CA ILE A 131 7.75 3.87 -16.68
C ILE A 131 8.65 3.04 -17.60
N GLU A 132 9.74 2.55 -17.05
CA GLU A 132 10.72 1.69 -17.70
C GLU A 132 10.56 0.23 -17.23
N LYS A 133 11.11 -0.74 -17.97
CA LYS A 133 11.08 -2.15 -17.57
C LYS A 133 12.08 -2.46 -16.47
N SER A 134 13.29 -1.94 -16.65
CA SER A 134 14.43 -2.15 -15.78
C SER A 134 15.39 -0.96 -15.82
N TYR A 135 16.31 -0.95 -14.89
CA TYR A 135 17.35 0.06 -14.76
C TYR A 135 18.66 -0.59 -14.30
N ILE A 136 19.79 -0.16 -14.85
CA ILE A 136 21.11 -0.61 -14.38
C ILE A 136 21.72 0.50 -13.52
N GLU A 137 21.94 0.21 -12.25
CA GLU A 137 22.67 1.09 -11.36
C GLU A 137 24.13 0.66 -11.28
N THR A 138 25.05 1.55 -11.70
CA THR A 138 26.50 1.30 -11.64
C THR A 138 27.09 2.08 -10.48
N LYS A 139 27.83 1.39 -9.61
CA LYS A 139 28.52 1.99 -8.46
C LYS A 139 29.94 2.44 -8.83
N GLU A 140 30.55 3.27 -7.95
CA GLU A 140 31.90 3.84 -8.17
C GLU A 140 32.97 2.78 -8.32
N ASP A 141 32.82 1.61 -7.71
CA ASP A 141 33.69 0.47 -7.83
C ASP A 141 33.54 -0.33 -9.14
N GLY A 142 32.59 0.09 -9.99
CA GLY A 142 32.23 -0.53 -11.25
C GLY A 142 31.25 -1.68 -11.14
N GLN A 143 30.76 -2.02 -9.94
CA GLN A 143 29.71 -3.03 -9.76
C GLN A 143 28.39 -2.56 -10.34
N LYS A 144 27.69 -3.47 -11.03
CA LYS A 144 26.41 -3.23 -11.66
C LYS A 144 25.29 -3.99 -10.94
N TYR A 145 24.16 -3.33 -10.76
CA TYR A 145 22.92 -3.89 -10.23
C TYR A 145 21.82 -3.72 -11.26
N GLY A 146 21.21 -4.81 -11.70
CA GLY A 146 20.01 -4.79 -12.53
C GLY A 146 18.79 -4.70 -11.65
N ILE A 147 17.97 -3.68 -11.85
CA ILE A 147 16.79 -3.41 -11.06
C ILE A 147 15.58 -3.52 -11.98
N ILE A 148 14.73 -4.49 -11.75
CA ILE A 148 13.48 -4.74 -12.52
C ILE A 148 12.29 -4.34 -11.66
N GLY A 149 11.26 -3.72 -12.23
CA GLY A 149 10.05 -3.37 -11.49
C GLY A 149 8.83 -4.13 -11.99
N LEU A 150 7.95 -4.51 -11.05
CA LEU A 150 6.67 -5.16 -11.34
C LEU A 150 5.52 -4.39 -10.73
N MET A 151 4.52 -4.10 -11.55
CA MET A 151 3.24 -3.54 -11.14
C MET A 151 2.31 -4.65 -10.62
N PRO A 152 1.27 -4.32 -9.84
CA PRO A 152 0.33 -5.34 -9.33
C PRO A 152 -0.49 -5.96 -10.48
N PRO A 153 -0.59 -7.28 -10.57
CA PRO A 153 -1.35 -7.94 -11.64
C PRO A 153 -2.86 -7.70 -11.52
N ASP A 154 -3.36 -7.40 -10.32
CA ASP A 154 -4.76 -7.09 -10.04
C ASP A 154 -5.07 -5.57 -10.08
N LEU A 155 -4.21 -4.76 -10.71
CA LEU A 155 -4.28 -3.30 -10.76
C LEU A 155 -5.70 -2.77 -11.03
N PHE A 156 -6.35 -3.25 -12.09
CA PHE A 156 -7.66 -2.75 -12.51
C PHE A 156 -8.80 -3.05 -11.53
N THR A 157 -8.65 -4.07 -10.70
CA THR A 157 -9.62 -4.38 -9.63
C THR A 157 -9.45 -3.50 -8.41
N ARG A 158 -8.25 -2.91 -8.25
CA ARG A 158 -7.87 -2.03 -7.12
C ARG A 158 -8.09 -0.55 -7.39
N MET A 159 -8.13 -0.16 -8.64
CA MET A 159 -8.32 1.25 -9.01
C MET A 159 -9.75 1.71 -8.77
N SER A 160 -9.92 2.92 -8.26
CA SER A 160 -11.23 3.57 -8.16
C SER A 160 -11.79 3.97 -9.53
N LYS A 161 -10.90 4.35 -10.47
CA LYS A 161 -11.25 4.84 -11.81
C LYS A 161 -10.45 4.13 -12.91
N PRO A 162 -10.67 2.80 -13.15
CA PRO A 162 -9.92 2.05 -14.16
C PRO A 162 -10.10 2.61 -15.58
N ASP A 163 -11.21 3.28 -15.86
CA ASP A 163 -11.47 3.91 -17.16
C ASP A 163 -10.48 5.02 -17.53
N ASN A 164 -9.77 5.58 -16.56
CA ASN A 164 -8.70 6.55 -16.81
C ASN A 164 -7.45 5.91 -17.43
N TYR A 165 -7.35 4.58 -17.42
CA TYR A 165 -6.19 3.81 -17.87
C TYR A 165 -6.53 2.79 -18.97
N LYS A 166 -7.46 3.14 -19.89
CA LYS A 166 -7.85 2.29 -21.05
C LYS A 166 -6.67 2.01 -22.00
N ASP A 167 -5.66 2.86 -21.97
CA ASP A 167 -4.42 2.80 -22.74
C ASP A 167 -3.28 2.06 -21.99
N LEU A 168 -3.60 1.35 -20.91
CA LEU A 168 -2.70 0.50 -20.17
C LEU A 168 -3.29 -0.92 -20.10
N LYS A 169 -2.45 -1.94 -20.27
CA LYS A 169 -2.82 -3.34 -20.11
C LYS A 169 -1.79 -4.03 -19.24
N MET A 170 -2.25 -4.91 -18.36
CA MET A 170 -1.39 -5.75 -17.55
C MET A 170 -1.25 -7.14 -18.17
N ASP A 171 -0.05 -7.70 -18.15
CA ASP A 171 0.15 -9.10 -18.45
C ASP A 171 -0.34 -9.97 -17.28
N ASP A 172 -0.78 -11.19 -17.57
CA ASP A 172 -1.00 -12.17 -16.52
C ASP A 172 0.34 -12.57 -15.86
N PHE A 173 0.26 -13.22 -14.71
CA PHE A 173 1.48 -13.47 -13.94
C PHE A 173 2.37 -14.56 -14.56
N ASP A 174 1.81 -15.51 -15.33
CA ASP A 174 2.57 -16.53 -16.03
C ASP A 174 3.39 -15.91 -17.19
N GLN A 175 2.81 -14.92 -17.88
CA GLN A 175 3.54 -14.14 -18.88
C GLN A 175 4.58 -13.23 -18.21
N THR A 176 4.23 -12.60 -17.06
CA THR A 176 5.16 -11.80 -16.28
C THR A 176 6.43 -12.55 -15.88
N ILE A 177 6.30 -13.81 -15.43
CA ILE A 177 7.47 -14.66 -15.09
C ILE A 177 8.39 -14.84 -16.30
N LYS A 178 7.82 -15.10 -17.50
CA LYS A 178 8.60 -15.25 -18.74
C LYS A 178 9.30 -13.95 -19.13
N ASP A 179 8.60 -12.84 -19.02
CA ASP A 179 9.15 -11.53 -19.37
C ASP A 179 10.25 -11.10 -18.39
N VAL A 180 10.11 -11.43 -17.10
CA VAL A 180 11.17 -11.22 -16.10
C VAL A 180 12.39 -12.06 -16.44
N GLN A 181 12.25 -13.35 -16.77
CA GLN A 181 13.38 -14.18 -17.16
C GLN A 181 14.11 -13.60 -18.39
N ALA A 182 13.36 -13.20 -19.41
CA ALA A 182 13.95 -12.58 -20.60
C ALA A 182 14.72 -11.27 -20.30
N GLU A 183 14.20 -10.46 -19.35
CA GLU A 183 14.89 -9.23 -18.95
C GLU A 183 16.13 -9.53 -18.07
N VAL A 184 16.07 -10.57 -17.21
CA VAL A 184 17.24 -11.06 -16.45
C VAL A 184 18.34 -11.50 -17.42
N ASP A 185 18.02 -12.35 -18.41
CA ASP A 185 18.98 -12.83 -19.40
C ASP A 185 19.65 -11.67 -20.15
N LYS A 186 18.84 -10.71 -20.60
CA LYS A 186 19.33 -9.49 -21.26
C LYS A 186 20.24 -8.63 -20.38
N LEU A 187 19.95 -8.51 -19.07
CA LEU A 187 20.79 -7.79 -18.13
C LEU A 187 22.12 -8.52 -17.90
N GLN A 188 22.10 -9.86 -17.82
CA GLN A 188 23.30 -10.70 -17.70
C GLN A 188 24.20 -10.60 -18.93
N GLU A 189 23.63 -10.53 -20.14
CA GLU A 189 24.38 -10.27 -21.39
C GLU A 189 25.11 -8.91 -21.36
N GLN A 190 24.61 -7.93 -20.57
CA GLN A 190 25.24 -6.63 -20.35
C GLN A 190 26.27 -6.63 -19.20
N GLY A 191 26.62 -7.83 -18.69
CA GLY A 191 27.56 -8.01 -17.61
C GLY A 191 27.05 -7.63 -16.23
N VAL A 192 25.73 -7.71 -16.02
CA VAL A 192 25.11 -7.54 -14.71
C VAL A 192 24.94 -8.92 -14.08
N ASN A 193 25.49 -9.12 -12.89
CA ASN A 193 25.39 -10.37 -12.14
C ASN A 193 24.75 -10.21 -10.74
N LYS A 194 24.05 -9.11 -10.52
CA LYS A 194 23.26 -8.83 -9.31
C LYS A 194 21.93 -8.25 -9.74
N ILE A 195 20.87 -9.03 -9.56
CA ILE A 195 19.52 -8.70 -10.03
C ILE A 195 18.56 -8.54 -8.84
N ILE A 196 17.97 -7.36 -8.76
CA ILE A 196 16.98 -7.00 -7.73
C ILE A 196 15.64 -6.74 -8.41
N VAL A 197 14.60 -7.41 -7.96
CA VAL A 197 13.23 -7.15 -8.42
C VAL A 197 12.51 -6.29 -7.36
N LEU A 198 12.03 -5.13 -7.77
CA LEU A 198 11.10 -4.30 -7.01
C LEU A 198 9.69 -4.77 -7.38
N SER A 199 9.05 -5.50 -6.49
CA SER A 199 7.77 -6.15 -6.81
C SER A 199 6.62 -5.50 -6.05
N HIS A 200 5.60 -5.08 -6.79
CA HIS A 200 4.32 -4.72 -6.19
C HIS A 200 3.24 -5.77 -6.51
N SER A 201 3.64 -7.03 -6.65
CA SER A 201 2.72 -8.12 -7.07
C SER A 201 2.18 -8.98 -5.91
N GLY A 202 2.66 -8.73 -4.69
CA GLY A 202 2.27 -9.44 -3.49
C GLY A 202 3.03 -10.76 -3.27
N ASN A 203 3.18 -11.14 -2.00
CA ASN A 203 4.09 -12.19 -1.55
C ASN A 203 3.84 -13.57 -2.22
N ALA A 204 2.58 -13.94 -2.49
CA ALA A 204 2.28 -15.20 -3.17
C ALA A 204 2.90 -15.26 -4.59
N ASN A 205 2.82 -14.16 -5.34
CA ASN A 205 3.42 -14.04 -6.67
C ASN A 205 4.94 -13.93 -6.59
N GLU A 206 5.46 -13.24 -5.59
CA GLU A 206 6.90 -13.09 -5.33
C GLU A 206 7.58 -14.45 -5.06
N LYS A 207 6.92 -15.33 -4.28
CA LYS A 207 7.38 -16.70 -4.05
C LYS A 207 7.41 -17.53 -5.32
N ARG A 208 6.39 -17.42 -6.17
CA ARG A 208 6.37 -18.07 -7.49
C ARG A 208 7.52 -17.55 -8.35
N LEU A 209 7.70 -16.24 -8.41
CA LEU A 209 8.77 -15.62 -9.20
C LEU A 209 10.14 -16.12 -8.77
N ALA A 210 10.42 -16.17 -7.45
CA ALA A 210 11.68 -16.66 -6.92
C ALA A 210 11.98 -18.11 -7.34
N GLN A 211 10.97 -18.98 -7.38
CA GLN A 211 11.12 -20.40 -7.67
C GLN A 211 11.04 -20.74 -9.17
N GLU A 212 10.38 -19.88 -9.96
CA GLU A 212 10.11 -20.13 -11.39
C GLU A 212 11.06 -19.38 -12.34
N THR A 213 12.05 -18.66 -11.80
CA THR A 213 13.09 -17.94 -12.58
C THR A 213 14.51 -18.35 -12.17
N SER A 214 15.49 -17.88 -12.92
CA SER A 214 16.92 -18.01 -12.64
C SER A 214 17.57 -16.63 -12.61
N GLY A 215 18.65 -16.46 -11.84
CA GLY A 215 19.47 -15.26 -11.85
C GLY A 215 18.90 -14.04 -11.12
N ILE A 216 17.80 -14.19 -10.38
CA ILE A 216 17.34 -13.18 -9.43
C ILE A 216 17.99 -13.44 -8.09
N ASP A 217 18.47 -12.37 -7.41
CA ASP A 217 19.08 -12.45 -6.09
C ASP A 217 18.15 -11.99 -4.99
N VAL A 218 17.41 -10.89 -5.24
CA VAL A 218 16.58 -10.22 -4.24
C VAL A 218 15.24 -9.82 -4.85
N ILE A 219 14.18 -10.06 -4.12
CA ILE A 219 12.86 -9.50 -4.39
C ILE A 219 12.48 -8.59 -3.20
N LEU A 220 12.43 -7.29 -3.44
CA LEU A 220 11.87 -6.33 -2.50
C LEU A 220 10.38 -6.24 -2.79
N GLY A 221 9.55 -6.77 -1.89
CA GLY A 221 8.12 -6.93 -2.07
C GLY A 221 7.29 -5.74 -1.61
N GLY A 222 6.02 -5.73 -2.03
CA GLY A 222 4.98 -4.77 -1.66
C GLY A 222 3.57 -5.35 -1.87
N HIS A 223 2.54 -4.51 -1.78
CA HIS A 223 1.14 -4.84 -2.03
C HIS A 223 0.45 -5.71 -0.96
N SER A 224 1.08 -6.79 -0.52
CA SER A 224 0.54 -7.69 0.51
C SER A 224 0.68 -7.16 1.93
N HIS A 225 1.47 -6.08 2.12
CA HIS A 225 1.71 -5.42 3.40
C HIS A 225 2.38 -6.32 4.47
N GLU A 226 3.07 -7.36 4.05
CA GLU A 226 3.70 -8.27 4.99
C GLU A 226 4.91 -7.64 5.69
N LEU A 227 5.11 -7.98 6.95
CA LEU A 227 6.25 -7.55 7.75
C LEU A 227 7.24 -8.72 7.87
N ILE A 228 8.22 -8.77 6.98
CA ILE A 228 9.21 -9.84 6.91
C ILE A 228 10.50 -9.36 7.61
N LYS A 229 10.69 -9.76 8.86
CA LYS A 229 11.82 -9.31 9.69
C LYS A 229 13.07 -10.15 9.52
N ASP A 230 12.89 -11.46 9.49
CA ASP A 230 13.98 -12.43 9.49
C ASP A 230 14.05 -13.16 8.15
N VAL A 231 15.26 -13.59 7.77
CA VAL A 231 15.46 -14.45 6.60
C VAL A 231 15.38 -15.90 7.03
N LYS A 232 14.42 -16.65 6.46
CA LYS A 232 14.16 -18.05 6.79
C LYS A 232 13.93 -18.87 5.53
N GLU A 233 14.62 -19.98 5.44
CA GLU A 233 14.48 -20.93 4.34
C GLU A 233 13.05 -21.50 4.25
N GLY A 234 12.50 -21.56 3.04
CA GLY A 234 11.13 -22.01 2.78
C GLY A 234 10.02 -21.00 3.11
N GLU A 235 10.32 -19.91 3.83
CA GLU A 235 9.37 -18.83 4.11
C GLU A 235 9.60 -17.61 3.17
N ASN A 236 10.88 -17.15 3.10
CA ASN A 236 11.29 -15.98 2.32
C ASN A 236 12.74 -16.06 1.79
N LEU A 237 13.42 -17.17 2.00
CA LEU A 237 14.63 -17.59 1.28
C LEU A 237 14.29 -18.81 0.45
N PHE A 238 14.34 -18.66 -0.87
CA PHE A 238 14.07 -19.70 -1.84
C PHE A 238 15.30 -19.93 -2.72
N TYR A 239 15.20 -20.91 -3.61
CA TYR A 239 16.22 -21.19 -4.61
C TYR A 239 15.60 -21.09 -6.01
N GLY A 240 16.25 -20.36 -6.90
CA GLY A 240 15.85 -20.25 -8.30
C GLY A 240 16.04 -21.57 -9.05
N LYS A 241 15.61 -21.61 -10.31
CA LYS A 241 15.81 -22.78 -11.18
C LYS A 241 17.30 -23.10 -11.41
N ASP A 242 18.17 -22.14 -11.25
CA ASP A 242 19.63 -22.28 -11.30
C ASP A 242 20.23 -22.78 -9.99
N GLY A 243 19.43 -22.99 -8.95
CA GLY A 243 19.84 -23.40 -7.61
C GLY A 243 20.47 -22.31 -6.75
N ASN A 244 20.47 -21.06 -7.21
CA ASN A 244 21.00 -19.92 -6.47
C ASN A 244 19.95 -19.35 -5.47
N PRO A 245 20.38 -18.80 -4.31
CA PRO A 245 19.49 -18.28 -3.32
C PRO A 245 18.80 -16.98 -3.79
N VAL A 246 17.50 -16.89 -3.53
CA VAL A 246 16.65 -15.71 -3.78
C VAL A 246 16.02 -15.26 -2.48
N VAL A 247 16.28 -14.03 -2.06
CA VAL A 247 15.76 -13.46 -0.81
C VAL A 247 14.55 -12.58 -1.10
N ILE A 248 13.44 -12.85 -0.43
CA ILE A 248 12.24 -11.99 -0.44
C ILE A 248 12.16 -11.23 0.87
N THR A 249 11.90 -9.92 0.82
CA THR A 249 11.66 -9.12 2.01
C THR A 249 10.67 -8.00 1.77
N GLN A 250 9.99 -7.58 2.84
CA GLN A 250 8.97 -6.52 2.82
C GLN A 250 8.94 -5.82 4.19
N ALA A 251 8.73 -4.50 4.23
CA ALA A 251 8.80 -3.70 5.46
C ALA A 251 7.43 -3.39 6.08
N GLY A 252 6.39 -4.12 5.72
CA GLY A 252 5.02 -3.84 6.17
C GLY A 252 4.36 -2.74 5.34
N LYS A 253 3.72 -1.76 5.96
CA LYS A 253 2.95 -0.71 5.28
C LYS A 253 2.94 0.60 6.07
N ASP A 254 2.26 1.62 5.49
CA ASP A 254 1.90 2.89 6.13
C ASP A 254 3.09 3.63 6.76
N ALA A 255 4.31 3.44 6.20
CA ALA A 255 5.56 3.97 6.75
C ALA A 255 5.83 3.57 8.22
N ASP A 256 5.28 2.46 8.69
CA ASP A 256 5.48 1.97 10.06
C ASP A 256 6.89 1.46 10.29
N ASN A 257 7.51 0.93 9.24
CA ASN A 257 8.86 0.40 9.30
C ASN A 257 9.68 0.82 8.08
N ILE A 258 10.99 0.68 8.21
CA ILE A 258 11.97 0.69 7.11
C ILE A 258 12.78 -0.60 7.16
N GLY A 259 13.29 -1.01 6.02
CA GLY A 259 14.20 -2.16 5.94
C GLY A 259 15.61 -1.77 5.55
N VAL A 260 16.59 -2.51 6.08
CA VAL A 260 17.99 -2.49 5.66
C VAL A 260 18.42 -3.93 5.42
N LEU A 261 18.62 -4.29 4.15
CA LEU A 261 19.09 -5.61 3.73
C LEU A 261 20.60 -5.56 3.46
N ASN A 262 21.37 -6.33 4.22
CA ASN A 262 22.82 -6.45 4.04
C ASN A 262 23.13 -7.78 3.37
N LEU A 263 23.93 -7.72 2.30
CA LEU A 263 24.26 -8.84 1.45
C LEU A 263 25.77 -8.92 1.24
N GLU A 264 26.29 -10.14 1.19
CA GLU A 264 27.63 -10.43 0.67
C GLU A 264 27.46 -11.33 -0.57
N PHE A 265 28.02 -10.88 -1.67
CA PHE A 265 28.06 -11.64 -2.93
C PHE A 265 29.48 -12.14 -3.18
N ASP A 266 29.60 -13.32 -3.74
CA ASP A 266 30.89 -13.79 -4.29
C ASP A 266 31.25 -13.10 -5.62
N ALA A 267 32.31 -13.57 -6.27
CA ALA A 267 32.76 -13.02 -7.54
C ALA A 267 31.79 -13.28 -8.70
N ASP A 268 30.98 -14.33 -8.61
CA ASP A 268 29.98 -14.70 -9.63
C ASP A 268 28.66 -13.98 -9.44
N GLY A 269 28.50 -13.27 -8.31
CA GLY A 269 27.31 -12.52 -7.96
C GLY A 269 26.30 -13.33 -7.15
N ILE A 270 26.71 -14.48 -6.60
CA ILE A 270 25.84 -15.34 -5.79
C ILE A 270 25.87 -14.86 -4.34
N ILE A 271 24.71 -14.78 -3.70
CA ILE A 271 24.57 -14.42 -2.28
C ILE A 271 25.21 -15.50 -1.41
N THR A 272 26.20 -15.10 -0.62
CA THR A 272 26.89 -15.97 0.36
C THR A 272 26.48 -15.66 1.81
N LYS A 273 25.96 -14.44 2.04
CA LYS A 273 25.46 -14.04 3.35
C LYS A 273 24.37 -13.00 3.20
N VAL A 274 23.35 -13.10 4.03
CA VAL A 274 22.23 -12.17 4.09
C VAL A 274 21.86 -11.86 5.53
N GLN A 275 21.55 -10.59 5.79
CA GLN A 275 20.97 -10.13 7.05
C GLN A 275 19.93 -9.07 6.74
N ASN A 276 18.69 -9.30 7.16
CA ASN A 276 17.60 -8.33 7.05
C ASN A 276 17.35 -7.67 8.41
N ASN A 277 17.22 -6.34 8.42
CA ASN A 277 16.93 -5.55 9.61
C ASN A 277 15.73 -4.65 9.32
N VAL A 278 14.57 -5.01 9.84
CA VAL A 278 13.37 -4.17 9.73
C VAL A 278 13.18 -3.41 11.04
N THR A 279 13.18 -2.09 10.94
CA THR A 279 13.15 -1.19 12.11
C THR A 279 11.90 -0.33 12.10
N PRO A 280 11.13 -0.31 13.22
CA PRO A 280 9.97 0.57 13.35
C PRO A 280 10.35 2.05 13.25
N THR A 281 9.64 2.81 12.44
CA THR A 281 9.90 4.25 12.24
C THR A 281 9.67 5.07 13.50
N LYS A 282 8.85 4.57 14.44
CA LYS A 282 8.67 5.20 15.76
C LYS A 282 9.96 5.34 16.55
N ASN A 283 10.98 4.54 16.26
CA ASN A 283 12.31 4.60 16.91
C ASN A 283 13.14 5.80 16.43
N PHE A 284 12.73 6.46 15.37
CA PHE A 284 13.43 7.64 14.83
C PHE A 284 12.72 8.93 15.24
N ARG A 285 13.51 9.98 15.47
CA ARG A 285 12.98 11.31 15.72
C ARG A 285 12.39 11.90 14.43
N ARG A 286 11.40 12.79 14.58
CA ARG A 286 10.87 13.56 13.45
C ARG A 286 11.93 14.54 12.94
N ASN A 287 12.04 14.70 11.63
CA ASN A 287 12.93 15.67 11.03
C ASN A 287 12.25 17.05 10.95
N LEU A 288 12.85 18.07 11.54
CA LEU A 288 12.26 19.42 11.59
C LEU A 288 12.17 20.09 10.22
N VAL A 289 13.12 19.81 9.30
CA VAL A 289 13.11 20.37 7.95
C VAL A 289 11.95 19.75 7.16
N MET A 290 11.77 18.43 7.25
CA MET A 290 10.65 17.74 6.62
C MET A 290 9.31 18.16 7.22
N LYS A 291 9.23 18.35 8.54
CA LYS A 291 8.05 18.89 9.20
C LYS A 291 7.70 20.28 8.65
N PHE A 292 8.67 21.19 8.60
CA PHE A 292 8.46 22.53 8.04
C PHE A 292 8.02 22.50 6.57
N PHE A 293 8.62 21.62 5.77
CA PHE A 293 8.23 21.42 4.36
C PHE A 293 6.78 20.92 4.24
N SER A 294 6.40 19.93 5.03
CA SER A 294 5.02 19.41 5.09
C SER A 294 4.04 20.49 5.52
N GLU A 295 4.36 21.27 6.55
CA GLU A 295 3.52 22.37 7.04
C GLU A 295 3.38 23.50 6.00
N LYS A 296 4.43 23.81 5.25
CA LYS A 296 4.38 24.79 4.16
C LYS A 296 3.45 24.34 3.02
N CYS A 297 3.39 23.05 2.72
CA CYS A 297 2.58 22.51 1.64
C CYS A 297 1.12 22.25 2.04
N LEU A 298 0.89 21.74 3.25
CA LEU A 298 -0.43 21.32 3.75
C LEU A 298 -1.11 22.33 4.68
N GLY A 299 -0.41 23.36 5.13
CA GLY A 299 -0.83 24.23 6.22
C GLY A 299 -0.44 23.67 7.59
N LYS A 300 -0.55 24.48 8.63
CA LYS A 300 -0.41 24.00 10.00
C LYS A 300 -1.62 23.14 10.38
N PRO A 301 -1.42 22.03 11.10
CA PRO A 301 -2.54 21.25 11.59
C PRO A 301 -3.35 22.06 12.61
N GLU A 302 -4.66 22.01 12.49
CA GLU A 302 -5.57 22.64 13.45
C GLU A 302 -6.02 21.60 14.48
N LYS A 303 -6.07 21.99 15.75
CA LYS A 303 -6.63 21.15 16.80
C LYS A 303 -8.13 21.00 16.58
N VAL A 304 -8.60 19.76 16.58
CA VAL A 304 -10.03 19.40 16.44
C VAL A 304 -10.63 19.07 17.81
N GLY A 305 -9.86 18.32 18.62
CA GLY A 305 -10.34 17.88 19.92
C GLY A 305 -9.33 17.08 20.71
N THR A 306 -9.83 16.29 21.67
CA THR A 306 -9.02 15.44 22.54
C THR A 306 -9.67 14.05 22.65
N ILE A 307 -8.87 13.01 22.39
CA ILE A 307 -9.24 11.61 22.64
C ILE A 307 -8.84 11.25 24.07
N LYS A 308 -9.78 10.92 24.91
CA LYS A 308 -9.56 10.63 26.34
C LYS A 308 -8.87 9.27 26.54
N ALA A 309 -9.31 8.28 25.76
CA ALA A 309 -8.75 6.93 25.80
C ALA A 309 -8.85 6.28 24.42
N SER A 310 -7.88 5.44 24.09
CA SER A 310 -7.86 4.68 22.85
C SER A 310 -7.31 3.28 23.10
N CYS A 311 -7.96 2.27 22.49
CA CYS A 311 -7.47 0.91 22.46
C CYS A 311 -6.56 0.67 21.24
N PRO A 312 -5.71 -0.35 21.27
CA PRO A 312 -4.91 -0.75 20.10
C PRO A 312 -5.79 -1.17 18.92
N GLU A 313 -5.29 -0.96 17.71
CA GLU A 313 -5.88 -1.57 16.51
C GLU A 313 -5.80 -3.10 16.61
N PRO A 314 -6.84 -3.85 16.16
CA PRO A 314 -6.79 -5.30 16.13
C PRO A 314 -5.67 -5.78 15.20
N GLU A 315 -5.01 -6.87 15.55
CA GLU A 315 -3.88 -7.44 14.79
C GLU A 315 -4.27 -7.72 13.33
N ASN A 316 -5.49 -8.23 13.12
CA ASN A 316 -6.06 -8.43 11.79
C ASN A 316 -7.28 -7.53 11.56
N ARG A 317 -7.02 -6.29 11.15
CA ARG A 317 -8.07 -5.27 10.94
C ARG A 317 -9.10 -5.60 9.86
N ILE A 318 -8.77 -6.49 8.90
CA ILE A 318 -9.72 -6.89 7.85
C ILE A 318 -10.62 -8.05 8.26
N ALA A 319 -10.26 -8.75 9.33
CA ALA A 319 -10.95 -9.94 9.83
C ALA A 319 -11.41 -9.79 11.28
N SER A 320 -11.49 -8.57 11.79
CA SER A 320 -11.92 -8.28 13.17
C SER A 320 -12.72 -6.97 13.19
N GLU A 321 -13.57 -6.81 14.20
CA GLU A 321 -14.11 -5.49 14.53
C GLU A 321 -12.96 -4.54 14.84
N ASN A 322 -12.99 -3.36 14.24
CA ASN A 322 -11.99 -2.33 14.47
C ASN A 322 -12.62 -1.11 15.15
N PRO A 323 -12.34 -0.89 16.46
CA PRO A 323 -12.91 0.22 17.21
C PRO A 323 -12.68 1.60 16.61
N HIS A 324 -11.57 1.79 15.90
CA HIS A 324 -11.29 3.04 15.20
C HIS A 324 -12.22 3.22 13.99
N ALA A 325 -12.54 2.13 13.29
CA ALA A 325 -13.47 2.14 12.19
C ALA A 325 -14.92 2.30 12.67
N ASP A 326 -15.27 1.74 13.83
CA ASP A 326 -16.57 1.98 14.47
C ASP A 326 -16.80 3.46 14.72
N PHE A 327 -15.77 4.18 15.24
CA PHE A 327 -15.87 5.62 15.49
C PHE A 327 -16.04 6.41 14.18
N VAL A 328 -15.32 6.03 13.11
CA VAL A 328 -15.50 6.64 11.79
C VAL A 328 -16.89 6.36 11.24
N ALA A 329 -17.38 5.12 11.36
CA ALA A 329 -18.72 4.73 10.91
C ALA A 329 -19.82 5.49 11.67
N ASP A 330 -19.62 5.75 12.98
CA ASP A 330 -20.52 6.58 13.77
C ASP A 330 -20.56 8.03 13.28
N ALA A 331 -19.39 8.60 12.97
CA ALA A 331 -19.29 9.94 12.41
C ALA A 331 -20.00 10.04 11.05
N MET A 332 -19.83 9.04 10.18
CA MET A 332 -20.53 8.98 8.89
C MET A 332 -22.04 8.89 9.07
N ARG A 333 -22.50 8.03 9.99
CA ARG A 333 -23.93 7.86 10.30
C ARG A 333 -24.55 9.13 10.86
N ASP A 334 -23.85 9.79 11.79
CA ASP A 334 -24.30 11.02 12.42
C ASP A 334 -24.44 12.16 11.42
N PHE A 335 -23.44 12.32 10.55
CA PHE A 335 -23.41 13.38 9.54
C PHE A 335 -24.48 13.20 8.47
N THR A 336 -24.64 11.98 7.96
CA THR A 336 -25.56 11.69 6.85
C THR A 336 -27.01 11.47 7.29
N GLY A 337 -27.23 11.21 8.56
CA GLY A 337 -28.54 10.86 9.10
C GLY A 337 -29.01 9.44 8.75
N ALA A 338 -28.15 8.59 8.23
CA ALA A 338 -28.44 7.24 7.79
C ALA A 338 -29.00 6.34 8.91
N ASP A 339 -29.70 5.26 8.51
CA ASP A 339 -30.10 4.19 9.43
C ASP A 339 -28.88 3.35 9.81
N ILE A 340 -28.04 3.03 8.82
CA ILE A 340 -26.79 2.27 9.00
C ILE A 340 -25.66 2.86 8.17
N THR A 341 -24.44 2.52 8.56
CA THR A 341 -23.23 2.79 7.77
C THR A 341 -22.54 1.49 7.43
N LEU A 342 -22.04 1.38 6.19
CA LEU A 342 -21.13 0.34 5.74
C LEU A 342 -19.78 0.98 5.40
N LEU A 343 -18.73 0.55 6.09
CA LEU A 343 -17.37 1.05 5.92
C LEU A 343 -16.40 -0.12 5.67
N GLY A 344 -15.66 -0.10 4.58
CA GLY A 344 -14.66 -1.14 4.31
C GLY A 344 -13.52 -1.12 5.33
N SER A 345 -13.12 -2.27 5.80
CA SER A 345 -12.03 -2.42 6.78
C SER A 345 -10.70 -1.80 6.32
N ALA A 346 -10.45 -1.73 5.01
CA ALA A 346 -9.24 -1.15 4.43
C ALA A 346 -9.25 0.39 4.35
N ASN A 347 -10.34 1.05 4.71
CA ASN A 347 -10.46 2.52 4.63
C ASN A 347 -9.58 3.26 5.62
N LEU A 348 -9.25 2.66 6.77
CA LEU A 348 -8.38 3.27 7.76
C LEU A 348 -6.91 2.95 7.46
N ARG A 349 -6.06 3.96 7.61
CA ARG A 349 -4.61 3.85 7.40
C ARG A 349 -3.79 4.24 8.62
N ASN A 350 -4.46 4.64 9.70
CA ASN A 350 -3.86 4.99 10.99
C ASN A 350 -4.90 4.82 12.11
N THR A 351 -4.50 5.10 13.35
CA THR A 351 -5.32 4.96 14.55
C THR A 351 -5.56 6.31 15.23
N PHE A 352 -6.63 6.42 16.00
CA PHE A 352 -6.84 7.53 16.92
C PHE A 352 -6.00 7.28 18.17
N GLU A 353 -4.99 8.11 18.40
CA GLU A 353 -4.16 8.01 19.60
C GLU A 353 -4.76 8.82 20.76
N GLN A 354 -4.50 8.41 22.00
CA GLN A 354 -4.88 9.18 23.18
C GLN A 354 -4.16 10.53 23.20
N GLY A 355 -4.88 11.60 23.44
CA GLY A 355 -4.35 12.96 23.51
C GLY A 355 -5.04 13.92 22.54
N GLU A 356 -4.37 15.01 22.24
CA GLU A 356 -4.85 16.02 21.29
C GLU A 356 -4.88 15.45 19.88
N ILE A 357 -5.97 15.69 19.14
CA ILE A 357 -6.11 15.28 17.74
C ILE A 357 -6.28 16.49 16.83
N THR A 358 -5.62 16.46 15.69
CA THR A 358 -5.60 17.52 14.69
C THR A 358 -6.23 17.10 13.37
N THR A 359 -6.61 18.08 12.54
CA THR A 359 -7.13 17.83 11.18
C THR A 359 -6.19 16.94 10.34
N ARG A 360 -4.86 17.08 10.51
CA ARG A 360 -3.89 16.28 9.78
C ARG A 360 -3.86 14.81 10.23
N GLU A 361 -3.99 14.57 11.53
CA GLU A 361 -4.07 13.21 12.07
C GLU A 361 -5.34 12.53 11.59
N ILE A 362 -6.49 13.21 11.64
CA ILE A 362 -7.75 12.67 11.11
C ILE A 362 -7.61 12.34 9.61
N SER A 363 -7.06 13.25 8.78
CA SER A 363 -6.83 12.98 7.36
C SER A 363 -5.83 11.85 7.12
N SER A 364 -4.91 11.56 8.06
CA SER A 364 -4.02 10.39 7.97
C SER A 364 -4.70 9.08 8.35
N ILE A 365 -5.74 9.14 9.18
CA ILE A 365 -6.55 7.98 9.58
C ILE A 365 -7.48 7.56 8.44
N VAL A 366 -8.17 8.52 7.83
CA VAL A 366 -9.13 8.29 6.73
C VAL A 366 -8.74 9.09 5.48
N PRO A 367 -7.65 8.71 4.79
CA PRO A 367 -7.03 9.54 3.76
C PRO A 367 -7.76 9.54 2.41
N PHE A 368 -8.71 8.61 2.19
CA PHE A 368 -9.39 8.47 0.91
C PHE A 368 -10.49 9.53 0.74
N LYS A 369 -10.36 10.32 -0.33
CA LYS A 369 -11.26 11.39 -0.72
C LYS A 369 -12.25 10.88 -1.78
N ASN A 370 -13.08 9.90 -1.40
CA ASN A 370 -14.01 9.25 -2.31
C ASN A 370 -15.39 9.92 -2.36
N GLY A 371 -15.67 10.88 -1.46
CA GLY A 371 -17.01 11.38 -1.24
C GLY A 371 -17.92 10.36 -0.54
N MET A 372 -19.08 10.80 -0.13
CA MET A 372 -20.06 9.97 0.60
C MET A 372 -21.39 9.94 -0.12
N ALA A 373 -22.10 8.82 -0.05
CA ALA A 373 -23.43 8.66 -0.59
C ALA A 373 -24.39 8.10 0.48
N LEU A 374 -25.61 8.62 0.46
CA LEU A 374 -26.75 8.09 1.22
C LEU A 374 -27.67 7.38 0.23
N ILE A 375 -27.80 6.07 0.38
CA ILE A 375 -28.45 5.21 -0.62
C ILE A 375 -29.49 4.32 0.06
N PRO A 376 -30.72 4.21 -0.47
CA PRO A 376 -31.66 3.19 -0.03
C PRO A 376 -31.23 1.83 -0.56
N LEU A 377 -30.81 0.93 0.33
CA LEU A 377 -30.47 -0.45 -0.01
C LEU A 377 -31.50 -1.41 0.54
N SER A 378 -31.85 -2.44 -0.24
CA SER A 378 -32.71 -3.51 0.23
C SER A 378 -32.04 -4.37 1.30
N GLU A 379 -32.86 -4.99 2.17
CA GLU A 379 -32.37 -5.99 3.12
C GLU A 379 -31.50 -7.05 2.44
N LYS A 380 -31.93 -7.51 1.24
CA LYS A 380 -31.17 -8.46 0.44
C LYS A 380 -29.79 -7.96 0.07
N THR A 381 -29.67 -6.73 -0.42
CA THR A 381 -28.37 -6.14 -0.79
C THR A 381 -27.42 -6.04 0.41
N ILE A 382 -27.95 -5.65 1.57
CA ILE A 382 -27.17 -5.56 2.82
C ILE A 382 -26.68 -6.94 3.24
N VAL A 383 -27.58 -7.93 3.29
CA VAL A 383 -27.24 -9.31 3.65
C VAL A 383 -26.21 -9.92 2.69
N ASP A 384 -26.37 -9.71 1.38
CA ASP A 384 -25.44 -10.21 0.37
C ASP A 384 -24.05 -9.56 0.53
N ALA A 385 -23.96 -8.28 0.87
CA ALA A 385 -22.70 -7.59 1.13
C ALA A 385 -22.01 -8.13 2.39
N LEU A 386 -22.75 -8.38 3.48
CA LEU A 386 -22.20 -8.97 4.70
C LEU A 386 -21.70 -10.40 4.46
N LYS A 387 -22.46 -11.23 3.72
CA LYS A 387 -22.03 -12.60 3.30
C LYS A 387 -20.76 -12.56 2.46
N PHE A 388 -20.67 -11.65 1.51
CA PHE A 388 -19.50 -11.49 0.68
C PHE A 388 -18.26 -11.11 1.51
N GLY A 389 -18.40 -10.11 2.40
CA GLY A 389 -17.33 -9.70 3.31
C GLY A 389 -16.84 -10.84 4.19
N ALA A 390 -17.77 -11.59 4.81
CA ALA A 390 -17.45 -12.76 5.62
C ALA A 390 -16.75 -13.86 4.81
N HIS A 391 -17.29 -14.22 3.64
CA HIS A 391 -16.71 -15.26 2.77
C HIS A 391 -15.32 -14.88 2.25
N SER A 392 -15.05 -13.60 2.06
CA SER A 392 -13.74 -13.12 1.62
C SER A 392 -12.60 -13.52 2.56
N LEU A 393 -12.88 -13.75 3.84
CA LEU A 393 -11.87 -14.13 4.85
C LEU A 393 -11.26 -15.50 4.60
N VAL A 394 -12.01 -16.40 3.96
CA VAL A 394 -11.57 -17.79 3.65
C VAL A 394 -11.26 -17.99 2.18
N SER A 395 -11.58 -17.02 1.32
CA SER A 395 -11.28 -17.08 -0.11
C SER A 395 -9.79 -16.91 -0.39
N PRO A 396 -9.22 -17.57 -1.41
CA PRO A 396 -7.84 -17.35 -1.83
C PRO A 396 -7.68 -15.95 -2.45
N GLY A 397 -6.47 -15.40 -2.37
CA GLY A 397 -6.11 -14.12 -2.97
C GLY A 397 -6.31 -12.92 -2.05
N THR A 398 -6.36 -11.73 -2.64
CA THR A 398 -6.50 -10.48 -1.89
C THR A 398 -7.93 -10.33 -1.36
N LYS A 399 -8.03 -10.05 -0.07
CA LYS A 399 -9.30 -10.03 0.66
C LYS A 399 -9.74 -8.61 0.91
N PRO A 400 -10.99 -8.21 0.55
CA PRO A 400 -11.54 -6.90 0.93
C PRO A 400 -11.79 -6.79 2.44
N GLY A 401 -11.97 -7.94 3.12
CA GLY A 401 -12.31 -8.02 4.53
C GLY A 401 -13.79 -7.83 4.82
N ILE A 402 -14.12 -7.88 6.11
CA ILE A 402 -15.48 -7.63 6.60
C ILE A 402 -15.81 -6.15 6.55
N LEU A 403 -17.11 -5.82 6.49
CA LEU A 403 -17.58 -4.45 6.58
C LEU A 403 -17.68 -4.02 8.03
N GLN A 404 -17.04 -2.92 8.40
CA GLN A 404 -17.24 -2.23 9.67
C GLN A 404 -18.57 -1.45 9.60
N VAL A 405 -19.28 -1.34 10.72
CA VAL A 405 -20.66 -0.89 10.68
C VAL A 405 -21.01 0.11 11.79
N SER A 406 -22.01 0.94 11.53
CA SER A 406 -22.75 1.70 12.56
C SER A 406 -24.25 1.51 12.36
N GLY A 407 -25.01 1.48 13.46
CA GLY A 407 -26.44 1.25 13.43
C GLY A 407 -26.86 -0.18 13.12
N MET A 408 -25.95 -1.12 13.20
CA MET A 408 -26.25 -2.55 13.07
C MET A 408 -25.22 -3.40 13.83
N ASN A 409 -25.62 -4.66 14.11
CA ASN A 409 -24.75 -5.70 14.62
C ASN A 409 -24.86 -6.92 13.72
N TYR A 410 -23.78 -7.71 13.63
CA TYR A 410 -23.83 -8.99 12.93
C TYR A 410 -22.83 -10.01 13.51
N GLU A 411 -23.09 -11.29 13.24
CA GLU A 411 -22.28 -12.40 13.68
C GLU A 411 -21.88 -13.27 12.49
N ILE A 412 -20.60 -13.60 12.42
CA ILE A 412 -19.99 -14.49 11.41
C ILE A 412 -19.20 -15.60 12.09
N ASN A 413 -18.94 -16.68 11.37
CA ASN A 413 -18.05 -17.72 11.85
C ASN A 413 -16.70 -17.71 11.11
N LYS A 414 -15.72 -18.44 11.62
CA LYS A 414 -14.38 -18.60 11.01
C LYS A 414 -14.40 -19.31 9.66
N LYS A 415 -15.55 -19.90 9.25
CA LYS A 415 -15.74 -20.47 7.91
C LYS A 415 -16.20 -19.45 6.88
N GLY A 416 -16.36 -18.18 7.30
CA GLY A 416 -16.79 -17.08 6.42
C GLY A 416 -18.29 -17.09 6.16
N GLU A 417 -19.11 -17.62 7.08
CA GLU A 417 -20.56 -17.65 6.97
C GLU A 417 -21.18 -16.56 7.85
N LEU A 418 -22.19 -15.85 7.34
CA LEU A 418 -23.02 -14.94 8.12
C LEU A 418 -24.05 -15.74 8.91
N LEU A 419 -24.05 -15.60 10.24
CA LEU A 419 -24.93 -16.32 11.15
C LEU A 419 -26.16 -15.52 11.57
N SER A 420 -25.99 -14.21 11.79
CA SER A 420 -27.07 -13.29 12.12
C SER A 420 -26.71 -11.86 11.76
N ALA A 421 -27.74 -11.02 11.55
CA ALA A 421 -27.58 -9.58 11.42
C ALA A 421 -28.84 -8.88 11.95
N GLU A 422 -28.65 -7.71 12.55
CA GLU A 422 -29.75 -6.87 13.03
C GLU A 422 -29.43 -5.39 12.86
N ILE A 423 -30.43 -4.59 12.56
CA ILE A 423 -30.30 -3.14 12.51
C ILE A 423 -30.74 -2.57 13.85
N VAL A 424 -29.91 -1.69 14.41
CA VAL A 424 -30.20 -1.02 15.69
C VAL A 424 -30.63 0.41 15.40
N GLY A 425 -31.90 0.68 15.61
CA GLY A 425 -32.46 2.01 15.43
C GLY A 425 -31.91 3.05 16.40
N LYS A 426 -32.14 4.34 16.10
CA LYS A 426 -31.74 5.45 17.00
C LYS A 426 -32.45 5.40 18.36
N ASP A 427 -33.58 4.72 18.43
CA ASP A 427 -34.37 4.44 19.65
C ASP A 427 -33.83 3.24 20.45
N GLY A 428 -32.75 2.57 19.97
CA GLY A 428 -32.19 1.39 20.58
C GLY A 428 -32.91 0.07 20.25
N ASN A 429 -34.01 0.12 19.50
CA ASN A 429 -34.74 -1.09 19.11
C ASN A 429 -33.96 -1.83 17.99
N ALA A 430 -33.80 -3.15 18.14
CA ALA A 430 -33.16 -4.00 17.15
C ALA A 430 -34.21 -4.65 16.23
N THR A 431 -33.94 -4.59 14.92
CA THR A 431 -34.70 -5.29 13.87
C THR A 431 -33.84 -6.35 13.25
N LYS A 432 -34.16 -7.63 13.45
CA LYS A 432 -33.43 -8.74 12.83
C LYS A 432 -33.67 -8.75 11.33
N LEU A 433 -32.60 -9.04 10.59
CA LEU A 433 -32.63 -9.29 9.15
C LEU A 433 -32.87 -10.78 8.90
N ASP A 434 -33.66 -11.10 7.88
CA ASP A 434 -33.79 -12.49 7.41
C ASP A 434 -32.61 -12.84 6.51
N ILE A 435 -31.57 -13.45 7.09
CA ILE A 435 -30.37 -13.81 6.35
C ILE A 435 -30.57 -14.95 5.35
N ASN A 436 -31.66 -15.74 5.47
CA ASN A 436 -31.97 -16.87 4.60
C ASN A 436 -32.86 -16.46 3.42
N ASN A 437 -33.84 -15.61 3.66
CA ASN A 437 -34.78 -15.11 2.64
C ASN A 437 -34.92 -13.57 2.76
N PRO A 438 -33.82 -12.81 2.53
CA PRO A 438 -33.85 -11.37 2.72
C PRO A 438 -34.78 -10.67 1.71
N SER A 439 -35.50 -9.68 2.17
CA SER A 439 -36.49 -8.92 1.38
C SER A 439 -35.78 -7.97 0.38
N GLU A 440 -36.32 -7.92 -0.85
CA GLU A 440 -35.93 -6.91 -1.83
C GLU A 440 -36.70 -5.58 -1.64
N ASP A 441 -37.88 -5.62 -1.04
CA ASP A 441 -38.77 -4.47 -0.88
C ASP A 441 -38.51 -3.67 0.41
N LYS A 442 -37.99 -4.33 1.45
CA LYS A 442 -37.66 -3.68 2.72
C LYS A 442 -36.32 -2.98 2.58
N THR A 443 -36.30 -1.66 2.62
CA THR A 443 -35.12 -0.83 2.41
C THR A 443 -34.71 -0.07 3.66
N PHE A 444 -33.40 0.26 3.72
CA PHE A 444 -32.80 1.08 4.77
C PHE A 444 -31.89 2.13 4.14
N LYS A 445 -31.81 3.30 4.77
CA LYS A 445 -30.88 4.36 4.35
C LYS A 445 -29.45 4.03 4.79
N VAL A 446 -28.59 3.77 3.83
CA VAL A 446 -27.22 3.34 4.07
C VAL A 446 -26.26 4.43 3.68
N ALA A 447 -25.37 4.83 4.61
CA ALA A 447 -24.22 5.67 4.30
C ALA A 447 -23.02 4.79 3.93
N MET A 448 -22.39 5.09 2.80
CA MET A 448 -21.14 4.48 2.37
C MET A 448 -20.35 5.44 1.50
N ASP A 449 -19.05 5.20 1.32
CA ASP A 449 -18.31 6.00 0.36
C ASP A 449 -18.63 5.60 -1.09
N THR A 450 -18.40 6.53 -2.02
CA THR A 450 -18.74 6.32 -3.44
C THR A 450 -17.93 5.20 -4.08
N TYR A 451 -16.79 4.80 -3.51
CA TYR A 451 -15.99 3.66 -3.95
C TYR A 451 -16.79 2.35 -3.84
N TYR A 452 -17.37 2.09 -2.66
CA TYR A 452 -18.22 0.92 -2.45
C TYR A 452 -19.57 1.04 -3.19
N ALA A 453 -20.13 2.25 -3.26
CA ALA A 453 -21.36 2.51 -4.03
C ALA A 453 -21.17 2.29 -5.55
N ASN A 454 -19.95 2.21 -6.03
CA ASN A 454 -19.58 1.78 -7.39
C ASN A 454 -19.23 0.28 -7.50
N GLY A 455 -19.42 -0.50 -6.44
CA GLY A 455 -19.22 -1.96 -6.45
C GLY A 455 -17.74 -2.37 -6.48
N ARG A 456 -16.86 -1.57 -5.89
CA ARG A 456 -15.41 -1.86 -5.86
C ARG A 456 -15.04 -2.89 -4.79
N ASP A 457 -13.80 -3.35 -4.80
CA ASP A 457 -13.28 -4.43 -3.95
C ASP A 457 -14.11 -5.73 -4.04
N GLY A 458 -14.81 -5.95 -5.16
CA GLY A 458 -15.66 -7.11 -5.36
C GLY A 458 -17.08 -6.99 -4.76
N PHE A 459 -17.41 -5.91 -4.05
CA PHE A 459 -18.76 -5.66 -3.53
C PHE A 459 -19.73 -5.22 -4.63
N THR A 460 -19.82 -6.00 -5.72
CA THR A 460 -20.62 -5.66 -6.91
C THR A 460 -22.09 -5.47 -6.60
N MET A 461 -22.62 -6.13 -5.55
CA MET A 461 -24.01 -5.97 -5.08
C MET A 461 -24.30 -4.56 -4.54
N LEU A 462 -23.27 -3.84 -4.07
CA LEU A 462 -23.41 -2.45 -3.60
C LEU A 462 -23.40 -1.41 -4.74
N LYS A 463 -23.28 -1.82 -6.01
CA LYS A 463 -23.30 -0.89 -7.14
C LYS A 463 -24.68 -0.25 -7.28
N SER A 464 -24.84 0.91 -6.69
CA SER A 464 -26.12 1.62 -6.55
C SER A 464 -25.97 3.15 -6.43
N LEU A 465 -24.83 3.71 -6.84
CA LEU A 465 -24.62 5.16 -6.75
C LEU A 465 -25.64 5.97 -7.56
N ASP A 466 -26.18 5.42 -8.63
CA ASP A 466 -27.25 5.97 -9.44
C ASP A 466 -28.60 6.10 -8.69
N LYS A 467 -28.75 5.39 -7.57
CA LYS A 467 -29.94 5.41 -6.70
C LYS A 467 -29.76 6.27 -5.45
N ALA A 468 -28.63 7.00 -5.34
CA ALA A 468 -28.35 7.80 -4.15
C ALA A 468 -29.40 8.90 -3.92
N GLU A 469 -29.93 8.99 -2.71
CA GLU A 469 -30.78 10.11 -2.27
C GLU A 469 -29.97 11.39 -2.10
N ALA A 470 -28.69 11.24 -1.68
CA ALA A 470 -27.75 12.34 -1.55
C ALA A 470 -26.32 11.86 -1.83
N VAL A 471 -25.51 12.71 -2.45
CA VAL A 471 -24.07 12.58 -2.55
C VAL A 471 -23.48 13.82 -1.90
N PHE A 472 -22.58 13.61 -0.93
CA PHE A 472 -21.94 14.67 -0.17
C PHE A 472 -20.56 14.99 -0.76
N GLU A 473 -20.23 16.25 -0.84
CA GLU A 473 -18.88 16.71 -1.25
C GLU A 473 -17.87 16.52 -0.11
N GLU A 474 -18.35 16.47 1.12
CA GLU A 474 -17.55 16.27 2.32
C GLU A 474 -17.03 14.83 2.39
N ASP A 475 -15.76 14.72 2.70
CA ASP A 475 -15.09 13.44 2.90
C ASP A 475 -15.17 12.97 4.36
N LYS A 476 -14.81 11.72 4.57
CA LYS A 476 -14.82 11.08 5.90
C LYS A 476 -14.05 11.86 6.97
N ASP A 477 -12.90 12.46 6.62
CA ASP A 477 -12.10 13.20 7.59
C ASP A 477 -12.80 14.48 8.08
N TYR A 478 -13.56 15.15 7.23
CA TYR A 478 -14.41 16.26 7.63
C TYR A 478 -15.52 15.79 8.57
N MET A 479 -16.21 14.71 8.22
CA MET A 479 -17.28 14.15 9.05
C MET A 479 -16.80 13.74 10.44
N VAL A 480 -15.61 13.10 10.50
CA VAL A 480 -14.96 12.73 11.77
C VAL A 480 -14.60 13.98 12.58
N ALA A 481 -14.07 15.02 11.94
CA ALA A 481 -13.73 16.26 12.63
C ALA A 481 -14.96 16.94 13.25
N GLU A 482 -16.06 17.02 12.48
CA GLU A 482 -17.32 17.60 12.97
C GLU A 482 -17.93 16.74 14.09
N TYR A 483 -17.86 15.41 14.00
CA TYR A 483 -18.33 14.52 15.04
C TYR A 483 -17.55 14.68 16.35
N ILE A 484 -16.23 14.80 16.29
CA ILE A 484 -15.38 15.08 17.45
C ILE A 484 -15.80 16.41 18.12
N LYS A 485 -15.93 17.48 17.32
CA LYS A 485 -16.38 18.79 17.81
C LYS A 485 -17.74 18.72 18.48
N LYS A 486 -18.70 18.03 17.86
CA LYS A 486 -20.05 17.82 18.38
C LYS A 486 -20.01 17.14 19.75
N LEU A 487 -19.32 16.00 19.86
CA LEU A 487 -19.25 15.25 21.12
C LEU A 487 -18.63 16.10 22.24
N GLN A 488 -17.59 16.88 21.96
CA GLN A 488 -16.97 17.76 22.94
C GLN A 488 -17.88 18.92 23.35
N ASN A 489 -18.62 19.51 22.41
CA ASN A 489 -19.59 20.55 22.71
C ASN A 489 -20.76 20.02 23.58
N GLU A 490 -21.08 18.75 23.45
CA GLU A 490 -22.03 18.04 24.32
C GLU A 490 -21.43 17.60 25.67
N GLY A 491 -20.16 17.93 25.94
CA GLY A 491 -19.46 17.55 27.17
C GLY A 491 -19.15 16.05 27.27
N LYS A 492 -19.16 15.32 26.15
CA LYS A 492 -18.89 13.88 26.11
C LYS A 492 -17.40 13.61 25.99
N ASP A 493 -16.91 12.67 26.77
CA ASP A 493 -15.58 12.09 26.59
C ASP A 493 -15.52 11.22 25.33
N ILE A 494 -14.43 11.35 24.58
CA ILE A 494 -14.21 10.54 23.38
C ILE A 494 -13.30 9.36 23.75
N GLU A 495 -13.85 8.18 23.70
CA GLU A 495 -13.15 6.92 23.97
C GLU A 495 -13.26 5.98 22.78
N ILE A 496 -12.13 5.59 22.23
CA ILE A 496 -12.05 4.58 21.17
C ILE A 496 -11.96 3.21 21.84
N LYS A 497 -13.04 2.44 21.73
CA LYS A 497 -13.17 1.14 22.37
C LYS A 497 -14.04 0.19 21.55
N ASN A 498 -13.86 -1.10 21.74
CA ASN A 498 -14.67 -2.12 21.07
C ASN A 498 -16.15 -1.95 21.46
N GLN A 499 -17.02 -1.97 20.47
CA GLN A 499 -18.47 -1.80 20.61
C GLN A 499 -19.22 -3.14 20.58
N ASN A 500 -18.54 -4.25 20.25
CA ASN A 500 -19.09 -5.59 20.05
C ASN A 500 -20.19 -5.65 18.98
N ARG A 501 -20.04 -4.87 17.92
CA ARG A 501 -20.98 -4.83 16.78
C ARG A 501 -20.79 -6.03 15.86
N ILE A 502 -19.59 -6.56 15.80
CA ILE A 502 -19.22 -7.68 14.94
C ILE A 502 -18.67 -8.82 15.81
N LYS A 503 -19.40 -9.92 15.86
CA LYS A 503 -18.97 -11.12 16.58
C LYS A 503 -18.42 -12.16 15.62
N ILE A 504 -17.27 -12.73 15.96
CA ILE A 504 -16.66 -13.81 15.19
C ILE A 504 -16.56 -15.02 16.08
N VAL A 505 -17.32 -16.05 15.73
CA VAL A 505 -17.40 -17.30 16.49
C VAL A 505 -16.72 -18.45 15.75
N ASP A 506 -16.54 -19.57 16.44
CA ASP A 506 -15.86 -20.75 15.90
C ASP A 506 -16.66 -21.49 14.82
#